data_23f48953feab2a94e050a2aecb30b2f5
#
_entry.id   23f48953feab2a94e050a2aecb30b2f5
#
_cell.length_a   1.000
_cell.length_b   1.000
_cell.length_c   1.000
_cell.angle_alpha   90.00
_cell.angle_beta   90.00
_cell.angle_gamma   90.00
#
_symmetry.space_group_name_H-M   'P 1'
#
loop_
_entity.id
_entity.type
_entity.pdbx_description
1 polymer ?
#
loop_
_entity_poly.entity_id
_entity_poly.type
_entity_poly.pdbx_seq_one_letter_code
_entity_poly.pdbx_strand_id
1 'polypeptide(L)'
;MVLAFVAGCGSGGFAPGPAESLRRFAADATPIAQTDVTAEDGGWRITRSEAGPVPLFEVADLAVENVVLLYRARMRAEGITGKAYLEMWVRFPGRGEFFSRGLAQPLQGTSGWASYEIPFFLNEPGLRPDLVKLNVAFEHGGGTVWVKDVELLRAALPG
;
A
#
# COMPACT_ATOMS: atom_id res chain seq x y z
N MET A 1 -1.63 6.51 -12.24
CA MET A 1 -0.60 7.51 -11.94
C MET A 1 0.16 7.06 -10.71
N VAL A 2 1.41 6.81 -10.87
CA VAL A 2 2.26 6.42 -9.76
C VAL A 2 3.21 7.55 -9.50
N LEU A 3 3.00 8.28 -8.42
CA LEU A 3 4.02 9.16 -7.92
C LEU A 3 4.74 8.40 -6.82
N ALA A 4 5.96 8.03 -7.14
CA ALA A 4 6.82 7.48 -6.14
C ALA A 4 7.09 8.54 -5.10
N PHE A 5 6.75 8.21 -3.90
CA PHE A 5 7.02 9.08 -2.80
C PHE A 5 8.28 8.61 -2.11
N VAL A 6 9.33 9.40 -2.19
CA VAL A 6 10.54 9.15 -1.40
C VAL A 6 10.47 10.06 -0.20
N ALA A 7 10.02 9.52 0.91
CA ALA A 7 10.07 10.24 2.17
C ALA A 7 11.54 10.57 2.49
N GLY A 8 11.83 11.83 2.67
CA GLY A 8 13.13 12.27 3.14
C GLY A 8 14.13 12.74 2.09
N CYS A 9 13.82 12.62 0.81
CA CYS A 9 14.65 13.26 -0.20
C CYS A 9 14.16 14.66 -0.43
N GLY A 10 14.76 15.62 0.23
CA GLY A 10 14.26 16.97 0.37
C GLY A 10 14.25 17.86 -0.85
N SER A 11 14.28 17.38 -2.07
CA SER A 11 14.23 18.29 -3.21
C SER A 11 13.26 17.82 -4.26
N GLY A 12 12.21 18.56 -4.47
CA GLY A 12 11.28 18.37 -5.60
C GLY A 12 10.30 17.23 -5.46
N GLY A 13 10.24 16.56 -4.33
CA GLY A 13 9.27 15.52 -4.07
C GLY A 13 7.99 16.08 -3.43
N PHE A 14 6.90 15.37 -3.60
CA PHE A 14 5.66 15.66 -2.91
C PHE A 14 5.88 15.43 -1.40
N ALA A 15 5.69 16.46 -0.60
CA ALA A 15 5.67 16.34 0.86
C ALA A 15 4.24 16.60 1.31
N PRO A 16 3.48 15.55 1.66
CA PRO A 16 2.16 15.77 2.20
C PRO A 16 2.27 16.51 3.53
N GLY A 17 1.29 17.31 3.85
CA GLY A 17 1.13 17.89 5.17
C GLY A 17 0.95 16.78 6.22
N PRO A 18 0.61 17.14 7.46
CA PRO A 18 0.37 16.16 8.50
C PRO A 18 -0.64 15.12 8.05
N ALA A 19 -0.30 13.86 8.19
CA ALA A 19 -1.17 12.76 7.83
C ALA A 19 -2.02 12.35 9.04
N GLU A 20 -3.26 12.00 8.76
CA GLU A 20 -4.21 11.53 9.77
C GLU A 20 -4.59 10.09 9.46
N SER A 21 -4.49 9.21 10.46
CA SER A 21 -4.83 7.80 10.30
C SER A 21 -6.34 7.62 10.06
N LEU A 22 -6.69 6.92 9.01
CA LEU A 22 -8.06 6.50 8.73
C LEU A 22 -8.31 5.09 9.26
N ARG A 23 -7.34 4.21 9.10
CA ARG A 23 -7.44 2.83 9.54
C ARG A 23 -6.04 2.26 9.77
N ARG A 24 -5.88 1.60 10.91
CA ARG A 24 -4.65 0.88 11.24
C ARG A 24 -4.98 -0.58 11.44
N PHE A 25 -4.14 -1.46 10.91
CA PHE A 25 -4.32 -2.91 11.01
C PHE A 25 -3.26 -3.48 11.95
N ALA A 26 -3.69 -3.87 13.14
CA ALA A 26 -2.81 -4.46 14.14
C ALA A 26 -2.48 -5.92 13.78
N ALA A 27 -1.49 -6.47 14.47
CA ALA A 27 -1.01 -7.82 14.21
C ALA A 27 -2.06 -8.91 14.37
N ASP A 28 -3.14 -8.66 15.11
CA ASP A 28 -4.25 -9.58 15.31
C ASP A 28 -5.34 -9.48 14.25
N ALA A 29 -5.22 -8.53 13.32
CA ALA A 29 -6.15 -8.44 12.20
C ALA A 29 -5.98 -9.64 11.26
N THR A 30 -7.07 -10.06 10.63
CA THR A 30 -7.06 -11.20 9.72
C THR A 30 -6.98 -10.71 8.28
N PRO A 31 -5.88 -11.00 7.55
CA PRO A 31 -5.79 -10.66 6.14
C PRO A 31 -6.83 -11.38 5.30
N ILE A 32 -7.20 -10.78 4.18
CA ILE A 32 -8.16 -11.37 3.22
C ILE A 32 -7.54 -12.65 2.64
N ALA A 33 -6.32 -12.57 2.12
CA ALA A 33 -5.60 -13.75 1.65
C ALA A 33 -5.10 -14.52 2.86
N GLN A 34 -5.45 -15.79 2.93
CA GLN A 34 -5.02 -16.69 3.99
C GLN A 34 -4.09 -17.78 3.48
N THR A 35 -4.17 -18.08 2.21
CA THR A 35 -3.20 -18.93 1.54
C THR A 35 -1.92 -18.13 1.33
N ASP A 36 -0.79 -18.71 1.67
CA ASP A 36 0.53 -18.09 1.53
C ASP A 36 0.78 -16.91 2.51
N VAL A 37 -0.16 -16.63 3.42
CA VAL A 37 -0.03 -15.56 4.39
C VAL A 37 -0.12 -16.14 5.80
N THR A 38 0.90 -15.89 6.62
CA THR A 38 0.99 -16.40 7.98
C THR A 38 1.34 -15.25 8.94
N ALA A 39 0.69 -15.21 10.10
CA ALA A 39 1.03 -14.22 11.11
C ALA A 39 2.44 -14.49 11.65
N GLU A 40 3.30 -13.47 11.62
CA GLU A 40 4.68 -13.59 12.07
C GLU A 40 5.30 -12.21 12.29
N ASP A 41 6.15 -12.06 13.29
CA ASP A 41 6.93 -10.85 13.57
C ASP A 41 6.11 -9.57 13.73
N GLY A 42 4.95 -9.67 14.36
CA GLY A 42 4.09 -8.51 14.58
C GLY A 42 3.30 -8.08 13.36
N GLY A 43 3.28 -8.90 12.34
CA GLY A 43 2.56 -8.66 11.10
C GLY A 43 2.32 -9.98 10.39
N TRP A 44 2.67 -10.04 9.10
CA TRP A 44 2.39 -11.21 8.28
C TRP A 44 3.57 -11.53 7.38
N ARG A 45 3.81 -12.84 7.20
CA ARG A 45 4.75 -13.36 6.22
C ARG A 45 3.97 -13.82 4.99
N ILE A 46 4.37 -13.34 3.83
CA ILE A 46 3.77 -13.70 2.55
C ILE A 46 4.81 -14.43 1.74
N THR A 47 4.52 -15.67 1.36
CA THR A 47 5.43 -16.47 0.51
C THR A 47 4.69 -16.83 -0.77
N ARG A 48 5.25 -16.42 -1.91
CA ARG A 48 4.66 -16.66 -3.22
C ARG A 48 5.68 -17.26 -4.17
N SER A 49 5.23 -18.18 -4.99
CA SER A 49 6.03 -18.73 -6.11
C SER A 49 5.71 -18.06 -7.43
N GLU A 50 4.59 -17.34 -7.51
CA GLU A 50 4.09 -16.74 -8.75
C GLU A 50 3.79 -15.26 -8.56
N ALA A 51 3.84 -14.51 -9.66
CA ALA A 51 3.44 -13.11 -9.68
C ALA A 51 1.93 -12.97 -9.41
N GLY A 52 1.54 -11.80 -8.97
CA GLY A 52 0.15 -11.44 -8.73
C GLY A 52 -0.02 -10.66 -7.44
N PRO A 53 -1.20 -10.06 -7.26
CA PRO A 53 -1.51 -9.33 -6.04
C PRO A 53 -1.90 -10.28 -4.91
N VAL A 54 -1.48 -9.93 -3.69
CA VAL A 54 -1.92 -10.59 -2.47
C VAL A 54 -2.78 -9.60 -1.71
N PRO A 55 -4.11 -9.80 -1.67
CA PRO A 55 -4.99 -8.88 -0.97
C PRO A 55 -4.83 -9.04 0.53
N LEU A 56 -4.56 -7.94 1.22
CA LEU A 56 -4.42 -7.95 2.67
C LEU A 56 -5.66 -7.42 3.37
N PHE A 57 -6.08 -6.19 3.04
CA PHE A 57 -7.19 -5.55 3.72
C PHE A 57 -8.02 -4.71 2.77
N GLU A 58 -9.27 -4.45 3.17
CA GLU A 58 -10.18 -3.55 2.48
C GLU A 58 -10.77 -2.58 3.48
N VAL A 59 -10.96 -1.33 3.06
CA VAL A 59 -11.63 -0.32 3.85
C VAL A 59 -12.78 0.24 3.03
N ALA A 60 -14.00 0.09 3.55
CA ALA A 60 -15.21 0.54 2.89
C ALA A 60 -15.71 1.86 3.48
N ASP A 61 -16.52 2.57 2.71
CA ASP A 61 -17.30 3.72 3.17
C ASP A 61 -16.45 4.82 3.83
N LEU A 62 -15.31 5.12 3.22
CA LEU A 62 -14.50 6.25 3.62
C LEU A 62 -15.17 7.55 3.22
N ALA A 63 -15.51 8.38 4.20
CA ALA A 63 -16.13 9.69 3.95
C ALA A 63 -15.03 10.72 3.67
N VAL A 64 -14.28 10.52 2.60
CA VAL A 64 -13.16 11.41 2.24
C VAL A 64 -13.28 11.90 0.81
N GLU A 65 -12.89 13.15 0.59
CA GLU A 65 -12.76 13.76 -0.71
C GLU A 65 -11.73 14.89 -0.63
N ASN A 66 -11.14 15.27 -1.75
CA ASN A 66 -10.14 16.35 -1.81
C ASN A 66 -8.97 16.13 -0.85
N VAL A 67 -8.46 14.90 -0.83
CA VAL A 67 -7.30 14.53 0.00
C VAL A 67 -6.38 13.64 -0.81
N VAL A 68 -5.17 13.43 -0.32
CA VAL A 68 -4.36 12.32 -0.78
C VAL A 68 -4.52 11.17 0.21
N LEU A 69 -4.81 9.98 -0.31
CA LEU A 69 -4.78 8.75 0.47
C LEU A 69 -3.36 8.22 0.47
N LEU A 70 -2.90 7.76 1.62
CA LEU A 70 -1.56 7.20 1.78
C LEU A 70 -1.69 5.78 2.34
N TYR A 71 -1.11 4.83 1.62
CA TYR A 71 -0.99 3.44 2.11
C TYR A 71 0.44 3.27 2.57
N ARG A 72 0.60 3.03 3.85
CA ARG A 72 1.90 2.92 4.51
C ARG A 72 2.05 1.55 5.15
N ALA A 73 3.24 0.98 5.04
CA ALA A 73 3.58 -0.27 5.71
C ALA A 73 5.09 -0.37 5.88
N ARG A 74 5.52 -1.23 6.79
CA ARG A 74 6.91 -1.64 6.88
C ARG A 74 7.05 -3.03 6.29
N MET A 75 8.11 -3.23 5.51
CA MET A 75 8.33 -4.51 4.84
C MET A 75 9.81 -4.88 4.87
N ARG A 76 10.08 -6.18 4.84
CA ARG A 76 11.38 -6.76 4.53
C ARG A 76 11.19 -7.91 3.56
N ALA A 77 12.25 -8.30 2.87
CA ALA A 77 12.17 -9.27 1.80
C ALA A 77 13.27 -10.30 1.88
N GLU A 78 12.99 -11.49 1.38
CA GLU A 78 13.97 -12.56 1.23
C GLU A 78 13.73 -13.28 -0.10
N GLY A 79 14.78 -13.31 -0.92
CA GLY A 79 14.79 -14.09 -2.16
C GLY A 79 13.76 -13.65 -3.19
N ILE A 80 13.45 -12.35 -3.28
CA ILE A 80 12.52 -11.87 -4.29
C ILE A 80 13.14 -11.98 -5.67
N THR A 81 12.50 -12.76 -6.55
CA THR A 81 12.81 -12.79 -7.97
C THR A 81 11.81 -11.88 -8.67
N GLY A 82 12.29 -10.95 -9.46
CA GLY A 82 11.43 -9.87 -9.95
C GLY A 82 11.32 -8.80 -8.89
N LYS A 83 10.11 -8.38 -8.57
CA LYS A 83 9.88 -7.34 -7.56
C LYS A 83 8.57 -7.53 -6.80
N ALA A 84 8.50 -6.93 -5.61
CA ALA A 84 7.28 -6.83 -4.84
C ALA A 84 7.10 -5.38 -4.36
N TYR A 85 5.87 -4.95 -4.18
CA TYR A 85 5.60 -3.56 -3.82
C TYR A 85 4.20 -3.42 -3.23
N LEU A 86 3.96 -2.29 -2.57
CA LEU A 86 2.62 -1.94 -2.12
C LEU A 86 1.75 -1.59 -3.33
N GLU A 87 0.50 -2.04 -3.29
CA GLU A 87 -0.49 -1.74 -4.32
C GLU A 87 -1.79 -1.35 -3.63
N MET A 88 -2.41 -0.27 -4.09
CA MET A 88 -3.68 0.21 -3.58
C MET A 88 -4.65 0.39 -4.74
N TRP A 89 -5.85 -0.18 -4.60
CA TRP A 89 -6.95 0.03 -5.53
C TRP A 89 -8.02 0.89 -4.85
N VAL A 90 -8.52 1.86 -5.58
CA VAL A 90 -9.54 2.78 -5.08
C VAL A 90 -10.73 2.70 -6.01
N ARG A 91 -11.88 2.31 -5.49
CA ARG A 91 -13.11 2.13 -6.26
C ARG A 91 -14.03 3.33 -6.06
N PHE A 92 -14.58 3.83 -7.16
CA PHE A 92 -15.55 4.92 -7.16
C PHE A 92 -16.85 4.45 -7.76
N PRO A 93 -18.00 4.71 -7.08
CA PRO A 93 -19.31 4.32 -7.62
C PRO A 93 -19.53 4.89 -9.03
N GLY A 94 -19.91 4.00 -9.96
CA GLY A 94 -20.17 4.38 -11.35
C GLY A 94 -18.95 4.71 -12.20
N ARG A 95 -17.74 4.64 -11.66
CA ARG A 95 -16.52 4.97 -12.41
C ARG A 95 -15.48 3.86 -12.45
N GLY A 96 -15.62 2.81 -11.65
CA GLY A 96 -14.72 1.68 -11.62
C GLY A 96 -13.58 1.85 -10.61
N GLU A 97 -12.50 1.11 -10.84
CA GLU A 97 -11.36 1.05 -9.94
C GLU A 97 -10.11 1.64 -10.58
N PHE A 98 -9.34 2.34 -9.77
CA PHE A 98 -8.07 2.95 -10.16
C PHE A 98 -7.01 2.51 -9.16
N PHE A 99 -5.73 2.53 -9.57
CA PHE A 99 -4.69 2.00 -8.71
C PHE A 99 -3.51 2.95 -8.53
N SER A 100 -2.75 2.68 -7.46
CA SER A 100 -1.43 3.22 -7.21
C SER A 100 -0.51 2.07 -6.85
N ARG A 101 0.71 2.08 -7.37
CA ARG A 101 1.70 1.03 -7.15
C ARG A 101 3.06 1.61 -6.80
N GLY A 102 3.73 0.97 -5.85
CA GLY A 102 5.03 1.41 -5.37
C GLY A 102 6.19 1.00 -6.28
N LEU A 103 6.08 1.26 -7.56
CA LEU A 103 7.07 0.83 -8.56
C LEU A 103 8.41 1.54 -8.45
N ALA A 104 8.45 2.69 -7.78
CA ALA A 104 9.71 3.42 -7.60
C ALA A 104 10.52 2.93 -6.39
N GLN A 105 9.87 2.17 -5.50
CA GLN A 105 10.53 1.59 -4.33
C GLN A 105 10.17 0.11 -4.20
N PRO A 106 10.52 -0.73 -5.17
CA PRO A 106 10.19 -2.14 -5.10
C PRO A 106 11.13 -2.86 -4.15
N LEU A 107 10.63 -3.95 -3.56
CA LEU A 107 11.47 -4.94 -2.91
C LEU A 107 12.06 -5.84 -3.99
N GLN A 108 13.37 -6.05 -3.94
CA GLN A 108 14.08 -6.96 -4.83
C GLN A 108 15.12 -7.72 -4.02
N GLY A 109 15.32 -9.01 -4.37
CA GLY A 109 16.29 -9.84 -3.65
C GLY A 109 15.98 -9.97 -2.18
N THR A 110 16.94 -9.64 -1.33
CA THR A 110 16.83 -9.73 0.13
C THR A 110 17.15 -8.39 0.75
N SER A 111 16.27 -7.91 1.63
CA SER A 111 16.45 -6.62 2.29
C SER A 111 15.85 -6.64 3.70
N GLY A 112 16.39 -5.79 4.59
CA GLY A 112 15.87 -5.64 5.94
C GLY A 112 14.61 -4.77 5.99
N TRP A 113 14.10 -4.56 7.20
CA TRP A 113 12.91 -3.74 7.42
C TRP A 113 13.13 -2.30 6.97
N ALA A 114 12.17 -1.80 6.22
CA ALA A 114 12.11 -0.39 5.81
C ALA A 114 10.66 0.04 5.71
N SER A 115 10.43 1.35 5.68
CA SER A 115 9.09 1.92 5.53
C SER A 115 8.81 2.21 4.07
N TYR A 116 7.59 1.93 3.65
CA TYR A 116 7.10 2.14 2.28
C TYR A 116 5.78 2.87 2.33
N GLU A 117 5.55 3.74 1.36
CA GLU A 117 4.33 4.53 1.30
C GLU A 117 3.99 4.82 -0.15
N ILE A 118 2.71 4.67 -0.51
CA ILE A 118 2.23 5.05 -1.83
C ILE A 118 1.04 5.98 -1.71
N PRO A 119 0.92 6.98 -2.60
CA PRO A 119 -0.18 7.92 -2.57
C PRO A 119 -1.26 7.59 -3.61
N PHE A 120 -2.47 8.03 -3.33
CA PHE A 120 -3.53 8.13 -4.33
C PHE A 120 -4.21 9.49 -4.17
N PHE A 121 -4.21 10.29 -5.22
CA PHE A 121 -4.71 11.66 -5.17
C PHE A 121 -6.20 11.72 -5.49
N LEU A 122 -7.02 12.17 -4.52
CA LEU A 122 -8.43 12.45 -4.72
C LEU A 122 -8.57 13.94 -5.02
N ASN A 123 -8.18 14.33 -6.22
CA ASN A 123 -8.11 15.74 -6.60
C ASN A 123 -9.29 16.25 -7.42
N GLU A 124 -10.37 15.48 -7.50
CA GLU A 124 -11.58 15.86 -8.18
C GLU A 124 -12.69 16.08 -7.14
N PRO A 125 -13.29 17.28 -7.07
CA PRO A 125 -14.33 17.57 -6.08
C PRO A 125 -15.53 16.62 -6.21
N GLY A 126 -16.05 16.17 -5.06
CA GLY A 126 -17.19 15.26 -5.03
C GLY A 126 -16.85 13.79 -5.30
N LEU A 127 -15.60 13.50 -5.61
CA LEU A 127 -15.18 12.13 -5.88
C LEU A 127 -14.85 11.43 -4.56
N ARG A 128 -15.73 10.52 -4.16
CA ARG A 128 -15.61 9.76 -2.91
C ARG A 128 -15.50 8.27 -3.20
N PRO A 129 -14.45 7.62 -2.69
CA PRO A 129 -14.33 6.17 -2.88
C PRO A 129 -15.32 5.42 -1.97
N ASP A 130 -15.82 4.30 -2.47
CA ASP A 130 -16.63 3.39 -1.65
C ASP A 130 -15.85 2.18 -1.16
N LEU A 131 -14.69 1.93 -1.73
CA LEU A 131 -13.82 0.83 -1.31
C LEU A 131 -12.38 1.12 -1.65
N VAL A 132 -11.48 0.86 -0.69
CA VAL A 132 -10.04 0.92 -0.88
C VAL A 132 -9.47 -0.46 -0.56
N LYS A 133 -8.69 -1.01 -1.48
CA LYS A 133 -8.04 -2.31 -1.32
C LYS A 133 -6.54 -2.12 -1.11
N LEU A 134 -6.01 -2.78 -0.10
CA LEU A 134 -4.60 -2.70 0.26
C LEU A 134 -3.94 -4.05 0.02
N ASN A 135 -3.04 -4.11 -0.93
CA ASN A 135 -2.37 -5.33 -1.38
C ASN A 135 -0.86 -5.22 -1.28
N VAL A 136 -0.20 -6.38 -1.28
CA VAL A 136 1.20 -6.51 -1.66
C VAL A 136 1.22 -7.26 -2.97
N ALA A 137 1.85 -6.70 -4.00
CA ALA A 137 1.87 -7.29 -5.33
C ALA A 137 3.26 -7.82 -5.65
N PHE A 138 3.31 -8.98 -6.32
CA PHE A 138 4.53 -9.59 -6.83
C PHE A 138 4.50 -9.51 -8.36
N GLU A 139 5.61 -9.08 -8.95
CA GLU A 139 5.73 -8.90 -10.39
C GLU A 139 6.96 -9.64 -10.90
N HIS A 140 6.78 -10.42 -11.95
CA HIS A 140 7.83 -11.20 -12.62
C HIS A 140 8.50 -12.25 -11.75
N GLY A 141 7.83 -12.73 -10.72
CA GLY A 141 8.36 -13.76 -9.86
C GLY A 141 7.76 -13.73 -8.47
N GLY A 142 8.35 -14.44 -7.55
CA GLY A 142 7.89 -14.56 -6.18
C GLY A 142 9.02 -14.40 -5.18
N GLY A 143 8.81 -14.90 -3.99
CA GLY A 143 9.72 -14.85 -2.86
C GLY A 143 8.96 -14.66 -1.57
N THR A 144 9.62 -14.18 -0.54
CA THR A 144 9.01 -13.96 0.77
C THR A 144 9.08 -12.49 1.16
N VAL A 145 7.94 -11.95 1.59
CA VAL A 145 7.82 -10.59 2.11
C VAL A 145 7.22 -10.66 3.49
N TRP A 146 7.81 -9.96 4.46
CA TRP A 146 7.20 -9.70 5.76
C TRP A 146 6.68 -8.27 5.73
N VAL A 147 5.42 -8.09 6.15
CA VAL A 147 4.75 -6.79 6.18
C VAL A 147 4.11 -6.57 7.53
N LYS A 148 4.25 -5.37 8.06
CA LYS A 148 3.62 -4.98 9.33
C LYS A 148 3.32 -3.48 9.33
N ASP A 149 2.64 -3.03 10.39
CA ASP A 149 2.28 -1.62 10.55
C ASP A 149 1.53 -1.08 9.34
N VAL A 150 0.58 -1.88 8.85
CA VAL A 150 -0.25 -1.52 7.71
C VAL A 150 -1.24 -0.44 8.13
N GLU A 151 -1.24 0.67 7.39
CA GLU A 151 -2.05 1.82 7.74
C GLU A 151 -2.52 2.55 6.49
N LEU A 152 -3.78 3.00 6.52
CA LEU A 152 -4.33 3.90 5.52
C LEU A 152 -4.51 5.26 6.18
N LEU A 153 -3.94 6.29 5.57
CA LEU A 153 -3.98 7.66 6.08
C LEU A 153 -4.52 8.61 5.02
N ARG A 154 -4.86 9.81 5.47
CA ARG A 154 -5.16 10.92 4.56
C ARG A 154 -4.29 12.12 4.91
N ALA A 155 -4.02 12.94 3.92
CA ALA A 155 -3.36 14.22 4.10
C ALA A 155 -3.96 15.23 3.13
N ALA A 156 -3.71 16.52 3.38
CA ALA A 156 -4.18 17.55 2.49
C ALA A 156 -3.52 17.42 1.13
N LEU A 157 -4.27 17.74 0.07
CA LEU A 157 -3.70 17.83 -1.27
C LEU A 157 -2.68 18.97 -1.30
N PRO A 158 -1.60 18.81 -2.11
CA PRO A 158 -0.65 19.91 -2.28
C PRO A 158 -1.35 21.11 -2.90
N GLY A 159 -1.12 22.28 -2.32
CA GLY A 159 -1.73 23.54 -2.77
C GLY A 159 -1.02 24.14 -3.96
#